data_97a568161ffcb1f8b50e48798f0621bc
#
_entry.id   97a568161ffcb1f8b50e48798f0621bc
#
_cell.length_a   1.000
_cell.length_b   1.000
_cell.length_c   1.000
_cell.angle_alpha   90.00
_cell.angle_beta   90.00
_cell.angle_gamma   90.00
#
_symmetry.space_group_name_H-M   'P 1'
#
loop_
_entity.id
_entity.type
_entity.pdbx_description
1 polymer ?
#
loop_
_entity_poly.entity_id
_entity_poly.type
_entity_poly.pdbx_seq_one_letter_code
_entity_poly.pdbx_strand_id
1 'polypeptide(L)'
;MDSSMVTAVQNEAGTGRTDDAQPHRVQAHGPEGARRMRGPGQGSTGGPRSHAPRGASPARALCLGLAASLALSGCSTIDRVSQSLGLTGGVQPGQPGYVTGFLGGAAADDPRAVLVARDVLSRGGSAADAATAAALVMTVTLPSRAGLGGGGACLSFDPRRGATDAITFPAEAPNHASPGADRPAAVPLMARGLYALQARSGRRPFEELVAPAETLARFGAQVSRPLATDFATVGAPLLADPRAGAVFRGVTAEGSQLVQPELANTLSRLRTTGVGDLYLGAMARQLADGSGPAGGGLRVEDLRDAIPRLQQPLTVRTGSDLAAFAPLASTGGVAAAVTFQALQNGEAPATAQARGLAAASAARGGADPAALLANPPPLAGNAAPLPASSSLVVVDRDGGAVSCNFSMNNLFGTGRMVPGLGFLLAAAPRPGGITPPLLSPVLVSNVNIKALRYAGAGSGQDSAPLAAALPAAQALARRVSLAEALASVPEPGRGAAVGCPDYLPGNVATCQAAVDPRGGGLALMGRGN
;
A
#
# COMPACT_ATOMS: atom_id res chain seq x y z
N MET A 1 -43.41 -41.03 -18.42
CA MET A 1 -43.61 -40.81 -19.85
C MET A 1 -42.41 -40.00 -20.26
N ASP A 2 -41.49 -40.70 -20.63
CA ASP A 2 -40.67 -40.96 -21.84
C ASP A 2 -39.67 -39.83 -22.10
N SER A 3 -38.44 -40.08 -21.96
CA SER A 3 -37.44 -40.96 -22.60
C SER A 3 -36.73 -40.36 -23.80
N SER A 4 -35.38 -40.23 -23.67
CA SER A 4 -34.35 -40.52 -24.67
C SER A 4 -34.04 -39.45 -25.75
N MET A 5 -32.80 -39.03 -25.93
CA MET A 5 -31.74 -39.74 -26.64
C MET A 5 -30.35 -39.10 -26.53
N VAL A 6 -29.41 -39.94 -26.23
CA VAL A 6 -27.95 -39.87 -26.37
C VAL A 6 -27.57 -39.89 -27.86
N THR A 7 -26.53 -39.14 -28.27
CA THR A 7 -25.65 -39.58 -29.37
C THR A 7 -24.20 -39.16 -29.09
N ALA A 8 -23.37 -40.18 -28.89
CA ALA A 8 -21.91 -40.12 -28.93
C ALA A 8 -21.45 -40.30 -30.38
N VAL A 9 -20.33 -39.64 -30.75
CA VAL A 9 -19.53 -40.03 -31.91
C VAL A 9 -18.06 -40.14 -31.44
N GLN A 10 -17.59 -41.40 -31.58
CA GLN A 10 -16.18 -41.80 -31.46
C GLN A 10 -15.48 -41.80 -32.82
N ASN A 11 -14.14 -41.80 -32.72
CA ASN A 11 -13.09 -42.28 -33.64
C ASN A 11 -12.65 -41.32 -34.74
N GLU A 12 -11.34 -41.20 -35.01
CA GLU A 12 -10.39 -42.27 -35.34
C GLU A 12 -8.92 -41.81 -35.13
N ALA A 13 -8.08 -42.80 -34.89
CA ALA A 13 -6.64 -42.77 -34.76
C ALA A 13 -5.93 -42.73 -36.13
N GLY A 14 -4.77 -42.05 -36.17
CA GLY A 14 -3.84 -42.11 -37.31
C GLY A 14 -2.40 -42.19 -36.81
N THR A 15 -1.83 -43.38 -36.98
CA THR A 15 -0.45 -43.79 -36.70
C THR A 15 0.52 -43.34 -37.82
N GLY A 16 1.79 -43.04 -37.44
CA GLY A 16 2.90 -43.05 -38.43
C GLY A 16 4.09 -42.19 -38.00
N ARG A 17 5.04 -42.82 -37.47
CA ARG A 17 6.39 -43.28 -37.80
C ARG A 17 7.52 -42.25 -37.60
N THR A 18 8.32 -42.60 -36.63
CA THR A 18 9.80 -42.59 -36.46
C THR A 18 10.66 -42.02 -37.62
N ASP A 19 11.60 -41.13 -37.25
CA ASP A 19 12.98 -41.27 -37.72
C ASP A 19 13.99 -40.64 -36.73
N ASP A 20 15.04 -41.41 -36.53
CA ASP A 20 16.25 -41.19 -35.73
C ASP A 20 17.11 -40.04 -36.29
N ALA A 21 17.77 -39.31 -35.40
CA ALA A 21 19.16 -38.89 -35.60
C ALA A 21 19.81 -38.45 -34.28
N GLN A 22 20.90 -39.14 -34.02
CA GLN A 22 21.81 -39.03 -32.86
C GLN A 22 22.79 -37.81 -32.97
N PRO A 23 23.63 -37.60 -31.92
CA PRO A 23 24.15 -36.29 -31.53
C PRO A 23 25.55 -36.00 -32.07
N HIS A 24 25.88 -34.75 -32.24
CA HIS A 24 27.27 -34.30 -32.47
C HIS A 24 27.91 -33.80 -31.16
N ARG A 25 28.88 -34.58 -30.72
CA ARG A 25 29.95 -34.27 -29.79
C ARG A 25 31.01 -33.42 -30.51
N VAL A 26 31.38 -32.27 -29.94
CA VAL A 26 32.69 -31.65 -30.27
C VAL A 26 33.39 -31.24 -28.97
N GLN A 27 34.60 -31.64 -28.97
CA GLN A 27 35.67 -31.77 -27.98
C GLN A 27 36.17 -30.44 -27.40
N ALA A 28 36.70 -30.61 -26.20
CA ALA A 28 37.53 -29.66 -25.48
C ALA A 28 38.92 -29.47 -26.10
N HIS A 29 39.45 -28.26 -26.02
CA HIS A 29 40.87 -27.99 -26.04
C HIS A 29 41.21 -26.90 -25.02
N GLY A 30 41.98 -27.22 -23.97
CA GLY A 30 42.96 -26.34 -23.37
C GLY A 30 44.30 -26.58 -24.08
N PRO A 31 45.36 -25.84 -23.85
CA PRO A 31 46.10 -25.87 -22.59
C PRO A 31 46.83 -24.58 -22.17
N GLU A 32 47.23 -24.55 -20.92
CA GLU A 32 48.55 -24.24 -20.34
C GLU A 32 49.37 -23.02 -20.81
N GLY A 33 49.83 -22.26 -19.83
CA GLY A 33 50.86 -21.26 -19.97
C GLY A 33 51.24 -20.58 -18.65
N ALA A 34 51.93 -21.34 -17.78
CA ALA A 34 52.58 -20.80 -16.59
C ALA A 34 53.84 -20.01 -16.94
N ARG A 35 54.09 -18.87 -16.28
CA ARG A 35 55.46 -18.42 -15.95
C ARG A 35 55.48 -17.56 -14.69
N ARG A 36 56.23 -18.09 -13.73
CA ARG A 36 56.78 -17.42 -12.54
C ARG A 36 57.97 -16.54 -12.95
N MET A 37 58.25 -15.48 -12.17
CA MET A 37 59.57 -15.03 -11.68
C MET A 37 59.32 -13.89 -10.66
N ARG A 38 59.60 -14.15 -9.38
CA ARG A 38 60.79 -13.86 -8.56
C ARG A 38 61.10 -12.35 -8.39
N GLY A 39 61.03 -11.88 -7.10
CA GLY A 39 61.65 -10.67 -6.57
C GLY A 39 63.17 -10.88 -6.43
N PRO A 40 63.95 -10.19 -5.63
CA PRO A 40 63.72 -9.38 -4.43
C PRO A 40 64.58 -8.08 -4.39
N GLY A 41 64.52 -7.29 -3.33
CA GLY A 41 65.48 -6.21 -3.10
C GLY A 41 65.26 -5.45 -1.78
N GLN A 42 66.09 -5.76 -0.84
CA GLN A 42 66.29 -5.17 0.50
C GLN A 42 67.13 -3.89 0.45
N GLY A 43 67.07 -3.12 1.55
CA GLY A 43 68.06 -2.15 1.97
C GLY A 43 67.44 -0.90 2.57
N SER A 44 67.41 -0.71 3.79
CA SER A 44 68.28 -0.54 4.93
C SER A 44 68.57 0.92 5.26
N THR A 45 68.30 1.26 6.53
CA THR A 45 69.00 2.09 7.51
C THR A 45 69.06 3.59 7.43
N GLY A 46 68.76 4.25 8.56
CA GLY A 46 69.41 5.48 9.01
C GLY A 46 68.55 6.47 9.81
N GLY A 47 68.51 6.43 11.13
CA GLY A 47 68.34 7.59 12.00
C GLY A 47 69.74 8.04 12.49
N PRO A 48 69.95 8.93 13.42
CA PRO A 48 69.05 9.79 14.21
C PRO A 48 69.61 11.24 14.43
N ARG A 49 69.00 11.96 15.40
CA ARG A 49 69.47 13.15 16.22
C ARG A 49 68.98 14.56 15.85
N SER A 50 68.12 15.04 16.69
CA SER A 50 68.25 16.03 17.78
C SER A 50 68.62 17.46 17.39
N HIS A 51 67.78 18.41 17.77
CA HIS A 51 68.06 19.57 18.67
C HIS A 51 66.87 20.55 18.67
N ALA A 52 66.30 20.83 19.83
CA ALA A 52 65.59 22.08 20.14
C ALA A 52 66.61 23.16 20.48
N PRO A 53 66.34 24.48 20.47
CA PRO A 53 65.41 25.07 21.40
C PRO A 53 64.71 26.38 21.01
N ARG A 54 63.66 26.71 21.77
CA ARG A 54 63.20 28.02 22.26
C ARG A 54 62.96 29.22 21.33
N GLY A 55 61.67 29.63 21.29
CA GLY A 55 61.28 30.97 20.91
C GLY A 55 59.77 31.19 21.21
N ALA A 56 59.51 32.05 22.20
CA ALA A 56 58.17 32.26 22.75
C ALA A 56 57.33 33.23 21.92
N SER A 57 56.02 32.88 21.76
CA SER A 57 54.79 33.72 21.72
C SER A 57 54.68 34.88 20.68
N PRO A 58 53.47 35.25 20.20
CA PRO A 58 52.16 35.20 20.84
C PRO A 58 51.04 34.70 19.90
N ALA A 59 50.30 33.73 20.30
CA ALA A 59 49.13 33.27 19.57
C ALA A 59 47.98 32.88 20.54
N ARG A 60 47.60 33.79 21.44
CA ARG A 60 46.43 33.59 22.33
C ARG A 60 45.21 34.45 21.98
N ALA A 61 45.26 35.24 20.91
CA ALA A 61 44.16 36.14 20.52
C ALA A 61 43.41 35.68 19.25
N LEU A 62 43.82 34.59 18.57
CA LEU A 62 43.17 34.13 17.32
C LEU A 62 42.27 32.91 17.47
N CYS A 63 42.26 32.22 18.62
CA CYS A 63 41.46 31.01 18.81
C CYS A 63 40.02 31.24 19.28
N LEU A 64 39.63 32.44 19.71
CA LEU A 64 38.26 32.74 20.11
C LEU A 64 37.36 33.24 18.96
N GLY A 65 37.93 33.65 17.84
CA GLY A 65 37.18 34.06 16.64
C GLY A 65 36.78 32.91 15.71
N LEU A 66 37.50 31.76 15.73
CA LEU A 66 37.21 30.62 14.88
C LEU A 66 36.19 29.64 15.50
N ALA A 67 35.97 29.64 16.81
CA ALA A 67 35.00 28.78 17.47
C ALA A 67 33.56 29.25 17.34
N ALA A 68 33.33 30.55 17.10
CA ALA A 68 31.98 31.12 16.91
C ALA A 68 31.46 30.96 15.46
N SER A 69 32.36 30.82 14.48
CA SER A 69 31.97 30.60 13.07
C SER A 69 31.75 29.14 12.70
N LEU A 70 32.18 28.20 13.54
CA LEU A 70 31.92 26.73 13.33
C LEU A 70 30.58 26.25 13.92
N ALA A 71 29.96 27.06 14.80
CA ALA A 71 28.67 26.70 15.39
C ALA A 71 27.44 27.05 14.52
N LEU A 72 27.58 27.89 13.49
CA LEU A 72 26.49 28.24 12.57
C LEU A 72 26.52 27.46 11.24
N SER A 73 27.55 26.67 10.96
CA SER A 73 27.66 25.85 9.77
C SER A 73 27.31 24.35 10.01
N GLY A 74 26.96 23.99 11.24
CA GLY A 74 26.67 22.59 11.62
C GLY A 74 25.35 22.02 11.07
N CYS A 75 24.37 22.86 10.75
CA CYS A 75 23.08 22.37 10.24
C CYS A 75 23.13 21.99 8.74
N SER A 76 24.02 22.59 7.96
CA SER A 76 24.11 22.32 6.52
C SER A 76 24.97 21.09 6.17
N THR A 77 25.78 20.58 7.08
CA THR A 77 26.60 19.38 6.87
C THR A 77 25.83 18.10 7.20
N ILE A 78 24.90 18.14 8.14
CA ILE A 78 24.02 17.00 8.45
C ILE A 78 23.06 16.76 7.29
N ASP A 79 22.53 17.81 6.66
CA ASP A 79 21.69 17.70 5.47
C ASP A 79 22.44 17.12 4.25
N ARG A 80 23.70 17.48 4.06
CA ARG A 80 24.53 16.93 2.96
C ARG A 80 24.91 15.47 3.18
N VAL A 81 25.15 15.06 4.40
CA VAL A 81 25.46 13.66 4.74
C VAL A 81 24.18 12.80 4.65
N SER A 82 23.03 13.31 5.08
CA SER A 82 21.75 12.63 4.91
C SER A 82 21.32 12.52 3.44
N GLN A 83 21.66 13.51 2.60
CA GLN A 83 21.46 13.46 1.15
C GLN A 83 22.40 12.47 0.46
N SER A 84 23.67 12.39 0.86
CA SER A 84 24.62 11.43 0.29
C SER A 84 24.32 9.98 0.68
N LEU A 85 23.59 9.77 1.77
CA LEU A 85 23.11 8.45 2.22
C LEU A 85 21.72 8.10 1.69
N GLY A 86 21.10 8.93 0.83
CA GLY A 86 19.77 8.68 0.28
C GLY A 86 18.62 8.71 1.32
N LEU A 87 18.89 9.22 2.52
CA LEU A 87 17.93 9.24 3.63
C LEU A 87 16.95 10.43 3.55
N THR A 88 17.27 11.46 2.73
CA THR A 88 16.39 12.59 2.43
C THR A 88 16.51 12.95 0.94
N GLY A 89 16.10 12.05 0.06
CA GLY A 89 16.18 12.24 -1.39
C GLY A 89 15.08 13.14 -1.97
N GLY A 90 14.75 14.27 -1.31
CA GLY A 90 13.91 15.30 -1.91
C GLY A 90 14.66 16.04 -3.01
N VAL A 91 14.09 16.15 -4.21
CA VAL A 91 14.59 17.02 -5.28
C VAL A 91 14.60 18.46 -4.74
N GLN A 92 15.78 19.13 -4.78
CA GLN A 92 15.92 20.49 -4.25
C GLN A 92 15.33 21.53 -5.21
N PRO A 93 14.92 22.72 -4.71
CA PRO A 93 14.51 23.83 -5.56
C PRO A 93 15.53 24.10 -6.66
N GLY A 94 15.05 24.18 -7.91
CA GLY A 94 15.89 24.40 -9.10
C GLY A 94 16.48 23.16 -9.74
N GLN A 95 16.27 21.96 -9.20
CA GLN A 95 16.65 20.71 -9.87
C GLN A 95 15.55 20.20 -10.82
N PRO A 96 15.91 19.48 -11.93
CA PRO A 96 14.93 18.88 -12.82
C PRO A 96 13.94 18.00 -12.05
N GLY A 97 12.63 18.22 -12.28
CA GLY A 97 11.55 17.50 -11.61
C GLY A 97 11.06 18.12 -10.29
N TYR A 98 11.67 19.21 -9.80
CA TYR A 98 11.14 19.95 -8.65
C TYR A 98 9.88 20.74 -9.05
N VAL A 99 8.82 20.54 -8.29
CA VAL A 99 7.52 21.20 -8.51
C VAL A 99 7.37 22.38 -7.54
N THR A 100 7.15 23.56 -8.08
CA THR A 100 6.80 24.77 -7.31
C THR A 100 5.29 24.95 -7.21
N GLY A 101 4.83 25.65 -6.18
CA GLY A 101 3.42 25.95 -5.98
C GLY A 101 2.62 24.77 -5.39
N PHE A 102 1.39 24.58 -5.85
CA PHE A 102 0.52 23.53 -5.36
C PHE A 102 0.98 22.14 -5.83
N LEU A 103 1.24 21.25 -4.89
CA LEU A 103 1.73 19.89 -5.16
C LEU A 103 0.60 18.86 -5.28
N GLY A 104 -0.51 19.11 -4.61
CA GLY A 104 -1.55 18.14 -4.32
C GLY A 104 -1.73 17.94 -2.81
N GLY A 105 -2.31 16.82 -2.42
CA GLY A 105 -2.55 16.47 -1.03
C GLY A 105 -2.61 14.98 -0.80
N ALA A 106 -2.39 14.58 0.44
CA ALA A 106 -2.51 13.19 0.87
C ALA A 106 -3.10 13.10 2.28
N ALA A 107 -3.86 12.02 2.52
CA ALA A 107 -4.40 11.68 3.83
C ALA A 107 -4.38 10.16 3.99
N ALA A 108 -3.92 9.65 5.15
CA ALA A 108 -3.86 8.22 5.42
C ALA A 108 -3.86 7.92 6.92
N ASP A 109 -4.19 6.68 7.26
CA ASP A 109 -4.14 6.17 8.64
C ASP A 109 -2.69 6.07 9.16
N ASP A 110 -1.68 6.07 8.28
CA ASP A 110 -0.27 6.08 8.67
C ASP A 110 0.42 7.40 8.30
N PRO A 111 1.02 8.12 9.29
CA PRO A 111 1.66 9.41 9.05
C PRO A 111 2.86 9.35 8.10
N ARG A 112 3.65 8.28 8.15
CA ARG A 112 4.87 8.13 7.33
C ARG A 112 4.52 7.95 5.86
N ALA A 113 3.42 7.24 5.57
CA ALA A 113 2.90 7.09 4.22
C ALA A 113 2.56 8.44 3.57
N VAL A 114 1.93 9.36 4.32
CA VAL A 114 1.59 10.71 3.85
C VAL A 114 2.83 11.55 3.53
N LEU A 115 3.88 11.45 4.36
CA LEU A 115 5.14 12.15 4.12
C LEU A 115 5.81 11.66 2.84
N VAL A 116 5.81 10.35 2.59
CA VAL A 116 6.34 9.76 1.34
C VAL A 116 5.48 10.13 0.13
N ALA A 117 4.14 10.14 0.27
CA ALA A 117 3.26 10.60 -0.80
C ALA A 117 3.59 12.05 -1.20
N ARG A 118 3.74 12.96 -0.22
CA ARG A 118 4.13 14.36 -0.46
C ARG A 118 5.48 14.46 -1.17
N ASP A 119 6.46 13.64 -0.77
CA ASP A 119 7.80 13.63 -1.38
C ASP A 119 7.74 13.19 -2.85
N VAL A 120 6.96 12.16 -3.18
CA VAL A 120 6.74 11.73 -4.57
C VAL A 120 6.04 12.81 -5.39
N LEU A 121 5.01 13.48 -4.83
CA LEU A 121 4.31 14.59 -5.50
C LEU A 121 5.26 15.77 -5.76
N SER A 122 6.16 16.11 -4.81
CA SER A 122 7.13 17.21 -4.96
C SER A 122 8.13 16.94 -6.08
N ARG A 123 8.39 15.70 -6.42
CA ARG A 123 9.24 15.27 -7.54
C ARG A 123 8.46 15.10 -8.85
N GLY A 124 7.21 15.56 -8.93
CA GLY A 124 6.38 15.52 -10.13
C GLY A 124 5.72 14.15 -10.39
N GLY A 125 5.68 13.26 -9.42
CA GLY A 125 4.90 12.03 -9.49
C GLY A 125 3.39 12.31 -9.59
N SER A 126 2.66 11.37 -10.20
CA SER A 126 1.20 11.39 -10.24
C SER A 126 0.58 10.98 -8.89
N ALA A 127 -0.72 11.15 -8.73
CA ALA A 127 -1.45 10.62 -7.58
C ALA A 127 -1.28 9.09 -7.45
N ALA A 128 -1.21 8.37 -8.58
CA ALA A 128 -0.98 6.92 -8.58
C ALA A 128 0.44 6.54 -8.14
N ASP A 129 1.46 7.29 -8.55
CA ASP A 129 2.84 7.07 -8.07
C ASP A 129 2.93 7.29 -6.57
N ALA A 130 2.39 8.43 -6.10
CA ALA A 130 2.42 8.79 -4.69
C ALA A 130 1.61 7.81 -3.82
N ALA A 131 0.44 7.37 -4.29
CA ALA A 131 -0.36 6.35 -3.60
C ALA A 131 0.35 4.99 -3.57
N THR A 132 1.02 4.59 -4.66
CA THR A 132 1.80 3.35 -4.72
C THR A 132 2.95 3.35 -3.72
N ALA A 133 3.75 4.41 -3.69
CA ALA A 133 4.87 4.54 -2.76
C ALA A 133 4.38 4.58 -1.30
N ALA A 134 3.32 5.35 -1.01
CA ALA A 134 2.71 5.43 0.31
C ALA A 134 2.15 4.08 0.77
N ALA A 135 1.45 3.35 -0.09
CA ALA A 135 0.92 2.03 0.23
C ALA A 135 2.04 1.00 0.48
N LEU A 136 3.12 1.03 -0.31
CA LEU A 136 4.31 0.20 -0.05
C LEU A 136 4.94 0.55 1.29
N VAL A 137 5.01 1.83 1.68
CA VAL A 137 5.46 2.24 3.02
C VAL A 137 4.51 1.69 4.09
N MET A 138 3.19 1.73 3.88
CA MET A 138 2.24 1.15 4.83
C MET A 138 2.43 -0.36 5.03
N THR A 139 2.98 -1.09 4.04
CA THR A 139 3.31 -2.52 4.25
C THR A 139 4.39 -2.73 5.33
N VAL A 140 5.18 -1.71 5.60
CA VAL A 140 6.24 -1.69 6.62
C VAL A 140 5.77 -1.06 7.92
N THR A 141 5.06 0.07 7.84
CA THR A 141 4.73 0.92 8.99
C THR A 141 3.37 0.59 9.63
N LEU A 142 2.48 -0.09 8.89
CA LEU A 142 1.17 -0.52 9.38
C LEU A 142 0.85 -1.97 8.94
N PRO A 143 1.76 -2.95 9.19
CA PRO A 143 1.60 -4.33 8.73
C PRO A 143 0.39 -5.05 9.34
N SER A 144 -0.19 -4.49 10.40
CA SER A 144 -1.43 -4.99 11.01
C SER A 144 -2.64 -4.94 10.07
N ARG A 145 -2.69 -3.93 9.18
CA ARG A 145 -3.84 -3.65 8.31
C ARG A 145 -3.51 -3.61 6.81
N ALA A 146 -2.26 -3.24 6.47
CA ALA A 146 -1.82 -3.01 5.09
C ALA A 146 -0.57 -3.81 4.72
N GLY A 147 -0.31 -4.96 5.35
CA GLY A 147 0.87 -5.79 5.11
C GLY A 147 0.99 -6.29 3.67
N LEU A 148 2.21 -6.62 3.23
CA LEU A 148 2.51 -7.10 1.88
C LEU A 148 1.76 -8.41 1.54
N GLY A 149 1.45 -9.23 2.55
CA GLY A 149 0.64 -10.45 2.41
C GLY A 149 -0.87 -10.20 2.31
N GLY A 150 -1.30 -8.96 2.30
CA GLY A 150 -2.70 -8.55 2.20
C GLY A 150 -3.15 -8.21 0.78
N GLY A 151 -4.19 -7.39 0.72
CA GLY A 151 -4.75 -6.88 -0.51
C GLY A 151 -5.53 -5.58 -0.30
N GLY A 152 -6.24 -5.14 -1.33
CA GLY A 152 -6.93 -3.87 -1.28
C GLY A 152 -7.88 -3.60 -2.44
N ALA A 153 -8.37 -2.38 -2.47
CA ALA A 153 -9.12 -1.82 -3.59
C ALA A 153 -8.77 -0.33 -3.72
N CYS A 154 -8.56 0.12 -4.95
CA CYS A 154 -8.28 1.51 -5.28
C CYS A 154 -9.25 2.01 -6.36
N LEU A 155 -9.61 3.27 -6.25
CA LEU A 155 -10.20 4.06 -7.33
C LEU A 155 -9.14 5.05 -7.82
N SER A 156 -9.05 5.24 -9.13
CA SER A 156 -8.12 6.18 -9.75
C SER A 156 -8.86 7.06 -10.75
N PHE A 157 -8.91 8.36 -10.49
CA PHE A 157 -9.50 9.35 -11.39
C PHE A 157 -8.43 10.00 -12.27
N ASP A 158 -8.67 9.98 -13.57
CA ASP A 158 -7.83 10.64 -14.58
C ASP A 158 -8.57 11.87 -15.14
N PRO A 159 -8.13 13.11 -14.82
CA PRO A 159 -8.77 14.33 -15.30
C PRO A 159 -8.68 14.50 -16.82
N ARG A 160 -7.68 13.92 -17.49
CA ARG A 160 -7.57 14.00 -18.96
C ARG A 160 -8.73 13.27 -19.64
N ARG A 161 -9.07 12.08 -19.13
CA ARG A 161 -10.21 11.28 -19.61
C ARG A 161 -11.53 11.72 -18.99
N GLY A 162 -11.53 12.36 -17.81
CA GLY A 162 -12.70 12.62 -17.00
C GLY A 162 -13.35 11.34 -16.47
N ALA A 163 -12.55 10.30 -16.22
CA ALA A 163 -13.02 8.96 -15.89
C ALA A 163 -12.31 8.38 -14.67
N THR A 164 -13.05 7.58 -13.90
CA THR A 164 -12.54 6.81 -12.77
C THR A 164 -12.44 5.34 -13.15
N ASP A 165 -11.30 4.73 -12.89
CA ASP A 165 -11.08 3.28 -12.96
C ASP A 165 -11.12 2.69 -11.55
N ALA A 166 -11.65 1.48 -11.39
CA ALA A 166 -11.57 0.69 -10.16
C ALA A 166 -10.55 -0.43 -10.35
N ILE A 167 -9.53 -0.45 -9.50
CA ILE A 167 -8.52 -1.51 -9.44
C ILE A 167 -8.73 -2.28 -8.14
N THR A 168 -9.19 -3.52 -8.24
CA THR A 168 -9.54 -4.34 -7.07
C THR A 168 -8.60 -5.54 -6.98
N PHE A 169 -8.02 -5.71 -5.81
CA PHE A 169 -7.05 -6.76 -5.50
C PHE A 169 -7.19 -7.24 -4.05
N PRO A 170 -8.42 -7.59 -3.60
CA PRO A 170 -8.61 -8.10 -2.24
C PRO A 170 -7.83 -9.40 -2.05
N ALA A 171 -7.36 -9.64 -0.83
CA ALA A 171 -6.76 -10.92 -0.46
C ALA A 171 -7.87 -11.96 -0.31
N GLU A 172 -8.11 -12.75 -1.35
CA GLU A 172 -9.16 -13.78 -1.40
C GLU A 172 -8.61 -15.14 -0.92
N ALA A 173 -9.50 -16.04 -0.56
CA ALA A 173 -9.12 -17.41 -0.24
C ALA A 173 -8.51 -18.09 -1.47
N PRO A 174 -7.53 -19.01 -1.30
CA PRO A 174 -7.00 -19.78 -2.42
C PRO A 174 -8.06 -20.68 -3.05
N ASN A 175 -7.92 -20.92 -4.36
CA ASN A 175 -8.83 -21.82 -5.09
C ASN A 175 -8.66 -23.28 -4.68
N HIS A 176 -7.48 -23.65 -4.15
CA HIS A 176 -7.17 -24.99 -3.71
C HIS A 176 -7.33 -25.11 -2.20
N ALA A 177 -8.08 -26.12 -1.77
CA ALA A 177 -8.15 -26.44 -0.36
C ALA A 177 -6.77 -26.83 0.18
N SER A 178 -6.44 -26.36 1.38
CA SER A 178 -5.20 -26.68 2.08
C SER A 178 -5.52 -27.53 3.32
N PRO A 179 -5.66 -28.86 3.16
CA PRO A 179 -5.95 -29.74 4.29
C PRO A 179 -4.87 -29.58 5.37
N GLY A 180 -5.29 -29.44 6.62
CA GLY A 180 -4.38 -29.27 7.75
C GLY A 180 -3.84 -27.87 7.98
N ALA A 181 -4.23 -26.85 7.20
CA ALA A 181 -3.92 -25.48 7.51
C ALA A 181 -4.71 -25.04 8.76
N ASP A 182 -4.01 -24.78 9.86
CA ASP A 182 -4.62 -24.33 11.12
C ASP A 182 -5.00 -22.84 11.08
N ARG A 183 -4.32 -22.05 10.25
CA ARG A 183 -4.59 -20.64 9.99
C ARG A 183 -4.60 -20.36 8.47
N PRO A 184 -5.66 -20.76 7.75
CA PRO A 184 -5.70 -20.61 6.30
C PRO A 184 -5.36 -19.19 5.87
N ALA A 185 -4.40 -19.05 4.95
CA ALA A 185 -3.96 -17.79 4.42
C ALA A 185 -4.72 -17.42 3.16
N ALA A 186 -5.01 -16.14 3.01
CA ALA A 186 -5.44 -15.56 1.74
C ALA A 186 -4.25 -15.42 0.78
N VAL A 187 -4.53 -15.38 -0.51
CA VAL A 187 -3.51 -15.17 -1.53
C VAL A 187 -3.08 -13.70 -1.49
N PRO A 188 -1.78 -13.40 -1.29
CA PRO A 188 -1.27 -12.03 -1.28
C PRO A 188 -1.48 -11.35 -2.63
N LEU A 189 -2.09 -10.17 -2.65
CA LEU A 189 -2.32 -9.44 -3.90
C LEU A 189 -1.84 -7.99 -3.86
N MET A 190 -1.33 -7.51 -2.71
CA MET A 190 -0.89 -6.14 -2.49
C MET A 190 0.12 -5.67 -3.54
N ALA A 191 1.24 -6.38 -3.73
CA ALA A 191 2.30 -5.96 -4.64
C ALA A 191 1.82 -5.88 -6.10
N ARG A 192 1.06 -6.89 -6.56
CA ARG A 192 0.51 -6.93 -7.93
C ARG A 192 -0.57 -5.88 -8.16
N GLY A 193 -1.39 -5.61 -7.13
CA GLY A 193 -2.43 -4.56 -7.16
C GLY A 193 -1.83 -3.16 -7.25
N LEU A 194 -0.82 -2.87 -6.45
CA LEU A 194 -0.12 -1.58 -6.49
C LEU A 194 0.66 -1.39 -7.80
N TYR A 195 1.26 -2.46 -8.33
CA TYR A 195 1.87 -2.41 -9.65
C TYR A 195 0.83 -2.13 -10.76
N ALA A 196 -0.35 -2.75 -10.69
CA ALA A 196 -1.42 -2.49 -11.65
C ALA A 196 -1.93 -1.04 -11.59
N LEU A 197 -2.05 -0.46 -10.38
CA LEU A 197 -2.38 0.95 -10.19
C LEU A 197 -1.33 1.87 -10.82
N GLN A 198 -0.05 1.62 -10.54
CA GLN A 198 1.05 2.40 -11.07
C GLN A 198 1.16 2.27 -12.59
N ALA A 199 1.12 1.05 -13.13
CA ALA A 199 1.19 0.81 -14.57
C ALA A 199 0.03 1.47 -15.35
N ARG A 200 -1.16 1.60 -14.71
CA ARG A 200 -2.33 2.25 -15.32
C ARG A 200 -2.27 3.77 -15.31
N SER A 201 -1.78 4.37 -14.24
CA SER A 201 -1.93 5.81 -13.97
C SER A 201 -0.66 6.49 -13.48
N GLY A 202 0.46 5.76 -13.34
CA GLY A 202 1.74 6.28 -12.90
C GLY A 202 2.56 6.94 -14.01
N ARG A 203 3.59 7.67 -13.59
CA ARG A 203 4.57 8.36 -14.45
C ARG A 203 6.02 8.03 -14.06
N ARG A 204 6.23 7.53 -12.82
CA ARG A 204 7.55 7.21 -12.26
C ARG A 204 7.81 5.72 -12.38
N PRO A 205 9.08 5.28 -12.53
CA PRO A 205 9.43 3.87 -12.49
C PRO A 205 9.02 3.23 -11.15
N PHE A 206 8.47 2.02 -11.20
CA PHE A 206 7.98 1.32 -9.99
C PHE A 206 9.08 1.08 -8.96
N GLU A 207 10.30 0.79 -9.41
CA GLU A 207 11.48 0.58 -8.56
C GLU A 207 11.84 1.80 -7.69
N GLU A 208 11.58 3.01 -8.17
CA GLU A 208 11.75 4.24 -7.38
C GLU A 208 10.71 4.34 -6.27
N LEU A 209 9.50 3.83 -6.50
CA LEU A 209 8.39 3.88 -5.55
C LEU A 209 8.54 2.83 -4.43
N VAL A 210 9.26 1.74 -4.68
CA VAL A 210 9.58 0.71 -3.67
C VAL A 210 10.68 1.17 -2.71
N ALA A 211 11.62 1.98 -3.16
CA ALA A 211 12.83 2.35 -2.41
C ALA A 211 12.57 2.94 -1.00
N PRO A 212 11.58 3.85 -0.78
CA PRO A 212 11.28 4.37 0.55
C PRO A 212 10.85 3.27 1.53
N ALA A 213 10.03 2.31 1.10
CA ALA A 213 9.58 1.20 1.93
C ALA A 213 10.76 0.26 2.28
N GLU A 214 11.62 -0.07 1.32
CA GLU A 214 12.84 -0.85 1.56
C GLU A 214 13.74 -0.18 2.59
N THR A 215 13.95 1.14 2.48
CA THR A 215 14.77 1.92 3.41
C THR A 215 14.20 1.87 4.82
N LEU A 216 12.89 2.10 4.98
CA LEU A 216 12.22 2.05 6.28
C LEU A 216 12.26 0.64 6.91
N ALA A 217 12.07 -0.40 6.11
CA ALA A 217 12.15 -1.78 6.60
C ALA A 217 13.57 -2.13 7.06
N ARG A 218 14.61 -1.66 6.35
CA ARG A 218 16.02 -1.96 6.61
C ARG A 218 16.58 -1.21 7.81
N PHE A 219 16.31 0.09 7.89
CA PHE A 219 16.91 0.96 8.89
C PHE A 219 15.98 1.31 10.05
N GLY A 220 14.72 0.88 9.96
CA GLY A 220 13.70 1.04 10.98
C GLY A 220 12.73 2.19 10.69
N ALA A 221 11.49 1.97 11.11
CA ALA A 221 10.43 2.95 11.15
C ALA A 221 9.96 3.15 12.59
N GLN A 222 9.55 4.38 12.93
CA GLN A 222 8.89 4.62 14.20
C GLN A 222 7.48 4.04 14.17
N VAL A 223 7.11 3.34 15.23
CA VAL A 223 5.78 2.78 15.43
C VAL A 223 4.77 3.91 15.54
N SER A 224 3.78 3.91 14.66
CA SER A 224 2.68 4.87 14.68
C SER A 224 1.65 4.51 15.77
N ARG A 225 0.82 5.49 16.19
CA ARG A 225 -0.27 5.24 17.14
C ARG A 225 -1.22 4.13 16.66
N PRO A 226 -1.67 4.08 15.39
CA PRO A 226 -2.51 2.99 14.90
C PRO A 226 -1.87 1.62 15.08
N LEU A 227 -0.59 1.47 14.74
CA LEU A 227 0.12 0.20 14.91
C LEU A 227 0.27 -0.18 16.38
N ALA A 228 0.60 0.78 17.26
CA ALA A 228 0.69 0.53 18.70
C ALA A 228 -0.65 0.08 19.29
N THR A 229 -1.75 0.71 18.88
CA THR A 229 -3.12 0.33 19.31
C THR A 229 -3.49 -1.06 18.81
N ASP A 230 -3.21 -1.39 17.56
CA ASP A 230 -3.45 -2.73 17.01
C ASP A 230 -2.65 -3.80 17.74
N PHE A 231 -1.37 -3.49 18.02
CA PHE A 231 -0.50 -4.39 18.77
C PHE A 231 -0.98 -4.59 20.22
N ALA A 232 -1.43 -3.55 20.88
CA ALA A 232 -2.01 -3.66 22.23
C ALA A 232 -3.24 -4.59 22.25
N THR A 233 -4.00 -4.64 21.15
CA THR A 233 -5.20 -5.47 21.04
C THR A 233 -4.89 -6.95 20.81
N VAL A 234 -3.90 -7.28 19.94
CA VAL A 234 -3.62 -8.66 19.51
C VAL A 234 -2.14 -9.06 19.59
N GLY A 235 -1.32 -8.31 20.32
CA GLY A 235 0.12 -8.56 20.39
C GLY A 235 0.49 -9.90 21.03
N ALA A 236 -0.22 -10.33 22.07
CA ALA A 236 0.09 -11.59 22.76
C ALA A 236 0.02 -12.81 21.82
N PRO A 237 -1.06 -13.06 21.07
CA PRO A 237 -1.09 -14.15 20.09
C PRO A 237 -0.12 -13.95 18.90
N LEU A 238 0.23 -12.71 18.52
CA LEU A 238 1.23 -12.43 17.50
C LEU A 238 2.63 -12.83 17.97
N LEU A 239 2.99 -12.50 19.21
CA LEU A 239 4.30 -12.83 19.79
C LEU A 239 4.48 -14.33 20.08
N ALA A 240 3.42 -15.13 20.03
CA ALA A 240 3.50 -16.58 20.12
C ALA A 240 4.18 -17.23 18.89
N ASP A 241 4.15 -16.57 17.73
CA ASP A 241 4.96 -16.96 16.58
C ASP A 241 6.41 -16.49 16.79
N PRO A 242 7.43 -17.39 16.78
CA PRO A 242 8.82 -17.00 17.06
C PRO A 242 9.37 -15.96 16.10
N ARG A 243 8.97 -15.99 14.81
CA ARG A 243 9.45 -15.05 13.78
C ARG A 243 8.78 -13.70 13.92
N ALA A 244 7.45 -13.68 14.07
CA ALA A 244 6.73 -12.44 14.37
C ALA A 244 7.23 -11.86 15.71
N GLY A 245 7.46 -12.70 16.72
CA GLY A 245 8.05 -12.28 18.00
C GLY A 245 9.42 -11.66 17.86
N ALA A 246 10.29 -12.17 16.96
CA ALA A 246 11.61 -11.57 16.73
C ALA A 246 11.51 -10.15 16.15
N VAL A 247 10.50 -9.87 15.35
CA VAL A 247 10.28 -8.55 14.72
C VAL A 247 9.49 -7.61 15.62
N PHE A 248 8.37 -8.07 16.21
CA PHE A 248 7.40 -7.21 16.87
C PHE A 248 7.57 -7.08 18.39
N ARG A 249 8.47 -7.84 19.02
CA ARG A 249 8.69 -7.75 20.47
C ARG A 249 9.13 -6.37 20.96
N GLY A 250 9.79 -5.60 20.07
CA GLY A 250 10.20 -4.22 20.33
C GLY A 250 9.08 -3.18 20.19
N VAL A 251 7.90 -3.57 19.69
CA VAL A 251 6.73 -2.68 19.55
C VAL A 251 6.04 -2.56 20.92
N THR A 252 6.56 -1.67 21.76
CA THR A 252 6.05 -1.48 23.13
C THR A 252 5.13 -0.28 23.25
N ALA A 253 5.32 0.75 22.42
CA ALA A 253 4.55 1.98 22.42
C ALA A 253 4.71 2.74 21.08
N GLU A 254 3.89 3.78 20.89
CA GLU A 254 4.10 4.79 19.85
C GLU A 254 5.53 5.36 19.95
N GLY A 255 6.22 5.52 18.82
CA GLY A 255 7.60 5.98 18.76
C GLY A 255 8.68 4.90 18.93
N SER A 256 8.34 3.66 19.33
CA SER A 256 9.28 2.54 19.33
C SER A 256 9.84 2.29 17.92
N GLN A 257 11.03 1.67 17.84
CA GLN A 257 11.64 1.32 16.54
C GLN A 257 11.16 -0.06 16.07
N LEU A 258 10.73 -0.14 14.82
CA LEU A 258 10.38 -1.37 14.12
C LEU A 258 11.36 -1.60 12.96
N VAL A 259 12.21 -2.62 13.05
CA VAL A 259 13.18 -3.01 12.03
C VAL A 259 12.79 -4.37 11.45
N GLN A 260 12.71 -4.47 10.11
CA GLN A 260 12.20 -5.65 9.41
C GLN A 260 13.17 -6.10 8.31
N PRO A 261 14.32 -6.71 8.63
CA PRO A 261 15.38 -6.97 7.68
C PRO A 261 15.00 -7.99 6.59
N GLU A 262 14.23 -9.03 6.92
CA GLU A 262 13.73 -9.99 5.92
C GLU A 262 12.75 -9.32 4.95
N LEU A 263 11.85 -8.48 5.43
CA LEU A 263 10.95 -7.69 4.59
C LEU A 263 11.72 -6.70 3.70
N ALA A 264 12.78 -6.07 4.23
CA ALA A 264 13.67 -5.22 3.45
C ALA A 264 14.30 -5.97 2.26
N ASN A 265 14.73 -7.21 2.47
CA ASN A 265 15.26 -8.05 1.40
C ASN A 265 14.19 -8.43 0.37
N THR A 266 12.97 -8.72 0.81
CA THR A 266 11.83 -8.96 -0.07
C THR A 266 11.50 -7.73 -0.93
N LEU A 267 11.44 -6.54 -0.32
CA LEU A 267 11.23 -5.27 -1.04
C LEU A 267 12.38 -4.96 -2.00
N SER A 268 13.63 -5.23 -1.62
CA SER A 268 14.78 -5.11 -2.52
C SER A 268 14.66 -6.01 -3.74
N ARG A 269 14.20 -7.25 -3.56
CA ARG A 269 13.93 -8.17 -4.69
C ARG A 269 12.78 -7.68 -5.55
N LEU A 270 11.68 -7.21 -4.98
CA LEU A 270 10.59 -6.58 -5.74
C LEU A 270 11.08 -5.40 -6.59
N ARG A 271 12.00 -4.60 -6.04
CA ARG A 271 12.61 -3.46 -6.72
C ARG A 271 13.54 -3.87 -7.86
N THR A 272 14.34 -4.93 -7.69
CA THR A 272 15.39 -5.31 -8.64
C THR A 272 14.95 -6.36 -9.66
N THR A 273 14.09 -7.30 -9.28
CA THR A 273 13.60 -8.38 -10.16
C THR A 273 12.17 -8.18 -10.63
N GLY A 274 11.47 -7.19 -10.06
CA GLY A 274 10.09 -6.88 -10.38
C GLY A 274 9.06 -7.71 -9.60
N VAL A 275 7.82 -7.24 -9.63
CA VAL A 275 6.68 -7.84 -8.91
C VAL A 275 6.39 -9.27 -9.37
N GLY A 276 6.70 -9.61 -10.62
CA GLY A 276 6.45 -10.94 -11.19
C GLY A 276 7.13 -12.08 -10.42
N ASP A 277 8.29 -11.85 -9.79
CA ASP A 277 9.02 -12.88 -9.04
C ASP A 277 8.22 -13.40 -7.82
N LEU A 278 7.42 -12.54 -7.17
CA LEU A 278 6.57 -12.93 -6.04
C LEU A 278 5.41 -13.86 -6.44
N TYR A 279 5.04 -13.90 -7.72
CA TYR A 279 3.87 -14.64 -8.21
C TYR A 279 4.20 -15.77 -9.19
N LEU A 280 5.33 -15.67 -9.88
CA LEU A 280 5.71 -16.59 -10.97
C LEU A 280 7.14 -17.12 -10.83
N GLY A 281 7.98 -16.45 -10.04
CA GLY A 281 9.41 -16.72 -9.97
C GLY A 281 9.87 -17.51 -8.75
N ALA A 282 11.09 -17.22 -8.32
CA ALA A 282 11.71 -17.88 -7.16
C ALA A 282 11.03 -17.49 -5.84
N MET A 283 10.61 -16.23 -5.69
CA MET A 283 9.85 -15.80 -4.51
C MET A 283 8.49 -16.50 -4.41
N ALA A 284 7.81 -16.80 -5.55
CA ALA A 284 6.55 -17.54 -5.52
C ALA A 284 6.72 -18.93 -4.91
N ARG A 285 7.78 -19.66 -5.28
CA ARG A 285 8.09 -20.96 -4.68
C ARG A 285 8.43 -20.83 -3.19
N GLN A 286 9.28 -19.87 -2.83
CA GLN A 286 9.63 -19.60 -1.43
C GLN A 286 8.40 -19.25 -0.59
N LEU A 287 7.46 -18.50 -1.15
CA LEU A 287 6.20 -18.13 -0.49
C LEU A 287 5.29 -19.35 -0.31
N ALA A 288 5.14 -20.19 -1.33
CA ALA A 288 4.34 -21.41 -1.26
C ALA A 288 4.91 -22.37 -0.20
N ASP A 289 6.23 -22.65 -0.25
CA ASP A 289 6.92 -23.50 0.72
C ASP A 289 6.84 -22.94 2.15
N GLY A 290 7.04 -21.62 2.30
CA GLY A 290 6.99 -20.93 3.59
C GLY A 290 5.58 -20.75 4.15
N SER A 291 4.54 -20.81 3.32
CA SER A 291 3.15 -20.65 3.76
C SER A 291 2.66 -21.81 4.64
N GLY A 292 3.13 -23.04 4.39
CA GLY A 292 2.82 -24.20 5.23
C GLY A 292 3.28 -24.01 6.68
N PRO A 293 4.57 -23.75 6.95
CA PRO A 293 5.07 -23.41 8.29
C PRO A 293 4.41 -22.18 8.92
N ALA A 294 3.95 -21.23 8.10
CA ALA A 294 3.14 -20.10 8.55
C ALA A 294 1.65 -20.43 8.75
N GLY A 295 1.25 -21.71 8.66
CA GLY A 295 -0.13 -22.19 8.87
C GLY A 295 -1.07 -21.98 7.69
N GLY A 296 -0.59 -21.42 6.58
CA GLY A 296 -1.43 -20.91 5.48
C GLY A 296 -1.76 -21.92 4.37
N GLY A 297 -0.77 -22.70 3.92
CA GLY A 297 -0.92 -23.75 2.91
C GLY A 297 -1.23 -23.26 1.48
N LEU A 298 -0.58 -22.18 1.03
CA LEU A 298 -0.71 -21.67 -0.36
C LEU A 298 0.10 -22.53 -1.33
N ARG A 299 -0.34 -22.56 -2.60
CA ARG A 299 0.36 -23.18 -3.72
C ARG A 299 0.83 -22.12 -4.71
N VAL A 300 1.83 -22.48 -5.55
CA VAL A 300 2.33 -21.58 -6.60
C VAL A 300 1.22 -21.24 -7.61
N GLU A 301 0.31 -22.17 -7.88
CA GLU A 301 -0.84 -21.97 -8.77
C GLU A 301 -1.79 -20.89 -8.22
N ASP A 302 -2.06 -20.89 -6.91
CA ASP A 302 -2.88 -19.86 -6.27
C ASP A 302 -2.29 -18.46 -6.48
N LEU A 303 -0.94 -18.35 -6.35
CA LEU A 303 -0.22 -17.08 -6.57
C LEU A 303 -0.26 -16.65 -8.05
N ARG A 304 -0.08 -17.61 -8.97
CA ARG A 304 -0.11 -17.36 -10.42
C ARG A 304 -1.46 -16.83 -10.87
N ASP A 305 -2.54 -17.44 -10.41
CA ASP A 305 -3.90 -17.18 -10.85
C ASP A 305 -4.50 -15.93 -10.20
N ALA A 306 -3.89 -15.43 -9.11
CA ALA A 306 -4.32 -14.22 -8.45
C ALA A 306 -3.94 -12.96 -9.25
N ILE A 307 -4.93 -12.37 -9.92
CA ILE A 307 -4.75 -11.21 -10.80
C ILE A 307 -5.65 -10.05 -10.34
N PRO A 308 -5.10 -8.82 -10.19
CA PRO A 308 -5.91 -7.64 -9.93
C PRO A 308 -6.93 -7.41 -11.05
N ARG A 309 -8.11 -6.94 -10.68
CA ARG A 309 -9.19 -6.70 -11.64
C ARG A 309 -9.30 -5.20 -11.92
N LEU A 310 -9.25 -4.82 -13.19
CA LEU A 310 -9.55 -3.46 -13.65
C LEU A 310 -11.01 -3.45 -14.12
N GLN A 311 -11.84 -2.62 -13.50
CA GLN A 311 -13.28 -2.60 -13.71
C GLN A 311 -13.83 -1.18 -13.75
N GLN A 312 -15.03 -1.00 -14.30
CA GLN A 312 -15.79 0.23 -14.14
C GLN A 312 -16.30 0.32 -12.68
N PRO A 313 -16.22 1.50 -12.04
CA PRO A 313 -16.77 1.68 -10.71
C PRO A 313 -18.29 1.62 -10.71
N LEU A 314 -18.90 1.27 -9.56
CA LEU A 314 -20.29 1.62 -9.30
C LEU A 314 -20.38 3.14 -9.16
N THR A 315 -21.45 3.74 -9.70
CA THR A 315 -21.60 5.19 -9.65
C THR A 315 -22.97 5.61 -9.10
N VAL A 316 -22.96 6.64 -8.27
CA VAL A 316 -24.16 7.33 -7.78
C VAL A 316 -24.08 8.78 -8.22
N ARG A 317 -25.14 9.27 -8.90
CA ARG A 317 -25.23 10.66 -9.31
C ARG A 317 -25.58 11.55 -8.11
N THR A 318 -24.88 12.67 -7.99
CA THR A 318 -25.12 13.69 -6.97
C THR A 318 -25.07 15.08 -7.60
N GLY A 319 -26.22 15.59 -8.00
CA GLY A 319 -26.32 16.81 -8.82
C GLY A 319 -25.61 16.63 -10.17
N SER A 320 -24.61 17.48 -10.45
CA SER A 320 -23.79 17.40 -11.67
C SER A 320 -22.61 16.45 -11.57
N ASP A 321 -22.38 15.88 -10.37
CA ASP A 321 -21.21 15.04 -10.09
C ASP A 321 -21.57 13.54 -10.09
N LEU A 322 -20.54 12.69 -10.21
CA LEU A 322 -20.62 11.25 -10.04
C LEU A 322 -19.74 10.83 -8.85
N ALA A 323 -20.33 10.16 -7.88
CA ALA A 323 -19.63 9.45 -6.83
C ALA A 323 -19.36 8.01 -7.31
N ALA A 324 -18.09 7.62 -7.31
CA ALA A 324 -17.58 6.33 -7.75
C ALA A 324 -17.17 5.45 -6.56
N PHE A 325 -17.49 4.16 -6.62
CA PHE A 325 -17.24 3.15 -5.58
C PHE A 325 -16.71 1.87 -6.21
N ALA A 326 -15.99 1.05 -5.43
CA ALA A 326 -15.48 -0.24 -5.92
C ALA A 326 -16.60 -1.22 -6.27
N PRO A 327 -16.59 -1.88 -7.46
CA PRO A 327 -17.72 -2.66 -7.94
C PRO A 327 -17.75 -4.12 -7.47
N LEU A 328 -16.60 -4.67 -6.99
CA LEU A 328 -16.47 -6.09 -6.68
C LEU A 328 -17.26 -6.47 -5.42
N ALA A 329 -18.01 -7.57 -5.49
CA ALA A 329 -18.82 -8.08 -4.38
C ALA A 329 -17.99 -8.42 -3.11
N SER A 330 -16.71 -8.81 -3.29
CA SER A 330 -15.78 -9.05 -2.18
C SER A 330 -15.23 -7.78 -1.54
N THR A 331 -15.63 -6.59 -2.02
CA THR A 331 -15.26 -5.28 -1.45
C THR A 331 -16.46 -4.58 -0.81
N GLY A 332 -16.21 -3.46 -0.16
CA GLY A 332 -17.25 -2.65 0.48
C GLY A 332 -17.95 -1.63 -0.41
N GLY A 333 -17.64 -1.62 -1.72
CA GLY A 333 -18.10 -0.56 -2.60
C GLY A 333 -19.62 -0.49 -2.76
N VAL A 334 -20.30 -1.63 -2.93
CA VAL A 334 -21.77 -1.65 -2.97
C VAL A 334 -22.39 -1.16 -1.65
N ALA A 335 -21.80 -1.56 -0.52
CA ALA A 335 -22.26 -1.07 0.78
C ALA A 335 -22.11 0.45 0.91
N ALA A 336 -20.93 0.98 0.53
CA ALA A 336 -20.67 2.42 0.58
C ALA A 336 -21.57 3.22 -0.38
N ALA A 337 -21.82 2.69 -1.60
CA ALA A 337 -22.70 3.32 -2.58
C ALA A 337 -24.16 3.40 -2.08
N VAL A 338 -24.68 2.28 -1.55
CA VAL A 338 -26.03 2.24 -0.98
C VAL A 338 -26.15 3.12 0.25
N THR A 339 -25.14 3.10 1.15
CA THR A 339 -25.10 4.01 2.32
C THR A 339 -25.07 5.47 1.88
N PHE A 340 -24.26 5.82 0.89
CA PHE A 340 -24.17 7.18 0.36
C PHE A 340 -25.51 7.66 -0.23
N GLN A 341 -26.16 6.81 -1.01
CA GLN A 341 -27.47 7.12 -1.60
C GLN A 341 -28.56 7.32 -0.52
N ALA A 342 -28.57 6.46 0.50
CA ALA A 342 -29.50 6.57 1.63
C ALA A 342 -29.29 7.89 2.40
N LEU A 343 -28.03 8.28 2.65
CA LEU A 343 -27.69 9.56 3.28
C LEU A 343 -28.13 10.78 2.43
N GLN A 344 -28.00 10.69 1.10
CA GLN A 344 -28.49 11.73 0.19
C GLN A 344 -30.02 11.86 0.21
N ASN A 345 -30.71 10.76 0.42
CA ASN A 345 -32.19 10.73 0.58
C ASN A 345 -32.63 11.18 1.98
N GLY A 346 -31.70 11.60 2.85
CA GLY A 346 -32.00 12.13 4.18
C GLY A 346 -32.17 11.08 5.28
N GLU A 347 -31.79 9.82 5.03
CA GLU A 347 -31.84 8.78 6.05
C GLU A 347 -30.80 9.05 7.16
N ALA A 348 -31.12 8.64 8.39
CA ALA A 348 -30.20 8.74 9.51
C ALA A 348 -28.96 7.83 9.28
N PRO A 349 -27.76 8.22 9.75
CA PRO A 349 -26.52 7.47 9.49
C PRO A 349 -26.58 5.99 9.86
N ALA A 350 -27.20 5.64 11.01
CA ALA A 350 -27.34 4.24 11.44
C ALA A 350 -28.25 3.43 10.47
N THR A 351 -29.34 4.02 10.00
CA THR A 351 -30.25 3.39 9.03
C THR A 351 -29.55 3.21 7.68
N ALA A 352 -28.84 4.23 7.21
CA ALA A 352 -28.08 4.19 5.98
C ALA A 352 -26.99 3.10 6.04
N GLN A 353 -26.27 2.98 7.14
CA GLN A 353 -25.28 1.92 7.36
C GLN A 353 -25.92 0.52 7.32
N ALA A 354 -27.02 0.31 8.05
CA ALA A 354 -27.71 -0.99 8.07
C ALA A 354 -28.19 -1.40 6.66
N ARG A 355 -28.66 -0.43 5.87
CA ARG A 355 -29.03 -0.67 4.45
C ARG A 355 -27.82 -1.07 3.60
N GLY A 356 -26.68 -0.39 3.76
CA GLY A 356 -25.44 -0.73 3.08
C GLY A 356 -24.93 -2.12 3.45
N LEU A 357 -24.97 -2.50 4.74
CA LEU A 357 -24.56 -3.84 5.20
C LEU A 357 -25.48 -4.94 4.65
N ALA A 358 -26.78 -4.70 4.56
CA ALA A 358 -27.72 -5.61 3.93
C ALA A 358 -27.38 -5.83 2.44
N ALA A 359 -27.06 -4.75 1.71
CA ALA A 359 -26.63 -4.83 0.32
C ALA A 359 -25.31 -5.62 0.17
N ALA A 360 -24.32 -5.39 1.06
CA ALA A 360 -23.07 -6.15 1.04
C ALA A 360 -23.29 -7.65 1.29
N SER A 361 -24.20 -8.00 2.21
CA SER A 361 -24.57 -9.39 2.48
C SER A 361 -25.19 -10.06 1.26
N ALA A 362 -26.14 -9.39 0.61
CA ALA A 362 -26.79 -9.89 -0.61
C ALA A 362 -25.79 -10.04 -1.77
N ALA A 363 -24.85 -9.09 -1.95
CA ALA A 363 -23.82 -9.18 -2.97
C ALA A 363 -22.87 -10.37 -2.75
N ARG A 364 -22.49 -10.64 -1.50
CA ARG A 364 -21.71 -11.85 -1.16
C ARG A 364 -22.47 -13.15 -1.44
N GLY A 365 -23.81 -13.11 -1.36
CA GLY A 365 -24.70 -14.21 -1.74
C GLY A 365 -24.92 -14.36 -3.26
N GLY A 366 -24.24 -13.54 -4.08
CA GLY A 366 -24.29 -13.61 -5.54
C GLY A 366 -25.25 -12.62 -6.20
N ALA A 367 -25.91 -11.72 -5.46
CA ALA A 367 -26.71 -10.66 -6.05
C ALA A 367 -25.83 -9.63 -6.79
N ASP A 368 -26.31 -9.15 -7.94
CA ASP A 368 -25.59 -8.15 -8.73
C ASP A 368 -25.48 -6.81 -7.97
N PRO A 369 -24.27 -6.27 -7.76
CA PRO A 369 -24.06 -5.00 -7.09
C PRO A 369 -24.81 -3.79 -7.70
N ALA A 370 -24.96 -3.76 -9.03
CA ALA A 370 -25.70 -2.68 -9.70
C ALA A 370 -27.21 -2.77 -9.44
N ALA A 371 -27.75 -3.98 -9.43
CA ALA A 371 -29.16 -4.20 -9.07
C ALA A 371 -29.44 -3.87 -7.60
N LEU A 372 -28.52 -4.18 -6.68
CA LEU A 372 -28.64 -3.84 -5.26
C LEU A 372 -28.57 -2.32 -5.01
N LEU A 373 -27.85 -1.58 -5.83
CA LEU A 373 -27.81 -0.13 -5.76
C LEU A 373 -29.17 0.47 -6.19
N ALA A 374 -29.80 -0.10 -7.22
CA ALA A 374 -31.11 0.34 -7.67
C ALA A 374 -32.25 -0.03 -6.68
N ASN A 375 -32.18 -1.23 -6.09
CA ASN A 375 -33.20 -1.78 -5.18
C ASN A 375 -32.53 -2.39 -3.94
N PRO A 376 -32.15 -1.59 -2.92
CA PRO A 376 -31.49 -2.09 -1.72
C PRO A 376 -32.38 -3.06 -0.93
N PRO A 377 -31.83 -4.14 -0.36
CA PRO A 377 -32.59 -5.09 0.46
C PRO A 377 -33.04 -4.47 1.79
N PRO A 378 -33.93 -5.15 2.55
CA PRO A 378 -34.28 -4.75 3.91
C PRO A 378 -33.07 -4.60 4.82
N LEU A 379 -33.24 -3.83 5.91
CA LEU A 379 -32.17 -3.55 6.87
C LEU A 379 -31.66 -4.83 7.52
N ALA A 380 -30.31 -4.96 7.62
CA ALA A 380 -29.66 -6.06 8.29
C ALA A 380 -28.27 -5.67 8.79
N GLY A 381 -27.79 -6.39 9.82
CA GLY A 381 -26.40 -6.38 10.28
C GLY A 381 -26.06 -5.36 11.36
N ASN A 382 -25.13 -5.79 12.23
CA ASN A 382 -24.41 -4.94 13.17
C ASN A 382 -22.94 -4.83 12.74
N ALA A 383 -22.32 -3.68 12.99
CA ALA A 383 -20.92 -3.46 12.67
C ALA A 383 -19.98 -4.32 13.54
N ALA A 384 -18.98 -4.94 12.91
CA ALA A 384 -17.94 -5.65 13.64
C ALA A 384 -17.04 -4.67 14.41
N PRO A 385 -16.59 -5.03 15.63
CA PRO A 385 -15.92 -4.08 16.53
C PRO A 385 -14.46 -3.81 16.21
N LEU A 386 -13.76 -4.65 15.41
CA LEU A 386 -12.32 -4.52 15.17
C LEU A 386 -12.01 -3.88 13.82
N PRO A 387 -11.26 -2.76 13.79
CA PRO A 387 -10.83 -2.14 12.56
C PRO A 387 -9.62 -2.88 11.97
N ALA A 388 -9.79 -3.71 10.94
CA ALA A 388 -8.71 -4.44 10.28
C ALA A 388 -8.44 -3.95 8.85
N SER A 389 -8.89 -2.76 8.51
CA SER A 389 -8.61 -2.08 7.24
C SER A 389 -7.96 -0.72 7.46
N SER A 390 -7.35 -0.17 6.42
CA SER A 390 -6.70 1.14 6.43
C SER A 390 -7.05 1.94 5.19
N SER A 391 -6.95 3.25 5.31
CA SER A 391 -7.32 4.24 4.29
C SER A 391 -6.09 4.99 3.78
N LEU A 392 -6.07 5.27 2.48
CA LEU A 392 -5.09 6.12 1.82
C LEU A 392 -5.77 6.91 0.70
N VAL A 393 -5.58 8.23 0.71
CA VAL A 393 -6.10 9.14 -0.32
C VAL A 393 -4.96 10.04 -0.78
N VAL A 394 -4.82 10.20 -2.08
CA VAL A 394 -3.84 11.09 -2.70
C VAL A 394 -4.48 11.84 -3.86
N VAL A 395 -4.21 13.13 -3.96
CA VAL A 395 -4.52 13.96 -5.13
C VAL A 395 -3.26 14.64 -5.63
N ASP A 396 -3.08 14.76 -6.93
CA ASP A 396 -1.96 15.50 -7.51
C ASP A 396 -2.39 16.91 -7.97
N ARG A 397 -1.41 17.71 -8.37
CA ARG A 397 -1.61 19.10 -8.82
C ARG A 397 -2.47 19.23 -10.08
N ASP A 398 -2.51 18.18 -10.89
CA ASP A 398 -3.22 18.16 -12.18
C ASP A 398 -4.69 17.74 -12.00
N GLY A 399 -5.12 17.40 -10.77
CA GLY A 399 -6.46 16.93 -10.44
C GLY A 399 -6.62 15.41 -10.55
N GLY A 400 -5.54 14.66 -10.81
CA GLY A 400 -5.52 13.22 -10.67
C GLY A 400 -5.73 12.83 -9.21
N ALA A 401 -6.49 11.77 -8.97
CA ALA A 401 -6.80 11.33 -7.61
C ALA A 401 -6.80 9.82 -7.47
N VAL A 402 -6.33 9.34 -6.33
CA VAL A 402 -6.41 7.94 -5.94
C VAL A 402 -6.99 7.85 -4.54
N SER A 403 -7.95 6.94 -4.36
CA SER A 403 -8.50 6.54 -3.08
C SER A 403 -8.36 5.04 -2.93
N CYS A 404 -7.71 4.58 -1.87
CA CYS A 404 -7.44 3.17 -1.62
C CYS A 404 -7.84 2.75 -0.22
N ASN A 405 -8.25 1.49 -0.09
CA ASN A 405 -8.31 0.77 1.17
C ASN A 405 -7.50 -0.52 1.07
N PHE A 406 -6.85 -0.88 2.17
CA PHE A 406 -6.07 -2.10 2.31
C PHE A 406 -6.55 -2.92 3.51
N SER A 407 -6.34 -4.24 3.47
CA SER A 407 -6.65 -5.11 4.61
C SER A 407 -5.80 -6.37 4.62
N MET A 408 -5.57 -6.87 5.83
CA MET A 408 -5.07 -8.21 6.13
C MET A 408 -6.21 -9.18 6.46
N ASN A 409 -7.47 -8.78 6.19
CA ASN A 409 -8.74 -9.45 6.52
C ASN A 409 -8.98 -9.60 8.03
N ASN A 410 -7.93 -9.60 8.83
CA ASN A 410 -7.92 -9.55 10.29
C ASN A 410 -6.69 -8.76 10.73
N LEU A 411 -6.64 -8.23 11.95
CA LEU A 411 -5.45 -7.56 12.48
C LEU A 411 -4.26 -8.52 12.45
N PHE A 412 -3.17 -8.11 11.78
CA PHE A 412 -1.97 -8.92 11.53
C PHE A 412 -2.24 -10.23 10.75
N GLY A 413 -3.38 -10.33 10.05
CA GLY A 413 -3.74 -11.49 9.23
C GLY A 413 -3.78 -12.80 10.01
N THR A 414 -2.98 -13.80 9.59
CA THR A 414 -2.84 -15.09 10.28
C THR A 414 -2.05 -14.98 11.60
N GLY A 415 -1.36 -13.87 11.84
CA GLY A 415 -0.45 -13.67 12.96
C GLY A 415 0.85 -14.48 12.85
N ARG A 416 1.13 -15.09 11.69
CA ARG A 416 2.35 -15.86 11.44
C ARG A 416 3.13 -15.29 10.26
N MET A 417 4.45 -15.24 10.41
CA MET A 417 5.35 -14.66 9.43
C MET A 417 5.90 -15.72 8.48
N VAL A 418 5.94 -15.40 7.18
CA VAL A 418 6.52 -16.28 6.16
C VAL A 418 8.04 -16.32 6.33
N PRO A 419 8.63 -17.52 6.49
CA PRO A 419 10.08 -17.69 6.63
C PRO A 419 10.86 -17.09 5.46
N GLY A 420 11.87 -16.26 5.77
CA GLY A 420 12.78 -15.68 4.79
C GLY A 420 12.20 -14.60 3.87
N LEU A 421 10.87 -14.33 3.96
CA LEU A 421 10.22 -13.23 3.26
C LEU A 421 9.81 -12.08 4.19
N GLY A 422 9.70 -12.34 5.50
CA GLY A 422 9.57 -11.33 6.52
C GLY A 422 8.25 -10.55 6.53
N PHE A 423 7.18 -11.09 5.96
CA PHE A 423 5.85 -10.51 6.04
C PHE A 423 4.80 -11.51 6.51
N LEU A 424 3.73 -10.99 7.09
CA LEU A 424 2.56 -11.76 7.54
C LEU A 424 1.62 -12.02 6.36
N LEU A 425 0.97 -13.19 6.34
CA LEU A 425 -0.09 -13.49 5.38
C LEU A 425 -1.44 -12.99 5.90
N ALA A 426 -2.27 -12.44 5.03
CA ALA A 426 -3.66 -12.15 5.36
C ALA A 426 -4.41 -13.43 5.67
N ALA A 427 -5.38 -13.35 6.57
CA ALA A 427 -6.24 -14.49 6.89
C ALA A 427 -7.24 -14.77 5.76
N ALA A 428 -7.44 -16.02 5.38
CA ALA A 428 -8.39 -16.38 4.34
C ALA A 428 -9.83 -16.15 4.79
N PRO A 429 -10.66 -15.42 4.01
CA PRO A 429 -12.09 -15.37 4.25
C PRO A 429 -12.72 -16.76 4.09
N ARG A 430 -13.67 -17.10 4.98
CA ARG A 430 -14.36 -18.41 4.94
C ARG A 430 -15.73 -18.32 5.61
N PRO A 431 -16.70 -19.14 5.17
CA PRO A 431 -18.00 -19.25 5.83
C PRO A 431 -17.85 -19.60 7.32
N GLY A 432 -18.59 -18.91 8.20
CA GLY A 432 -18.53 -19.11 9.66
C GLY A 432 -17.23 -18.67 10.33
N GLY A 433 -16.34 -17.96 9.61
CA GLY A 433 -15.08 -17.44 10.09
C GLY A 433 -14.88 -15.97 9.72
N ILE A 434 -13.68 -15.64 9.22
CA ILE A 434 -13.34 -14.29 8.81
C ILE A 434 -14.12 -13.92 7.55
N THR A 435 -14.87 -12.81 7.61
CA THR A 435 -15.58 -12.26 6.45
C THR A 435 -14.64 -11.37 5.63
N PRO A 436 -14.85 -11.27 4.29
CA PRO A 436 -14.11 -10.31 3.48
C PRO A 436 -14.30 -8.88 4.02
N PRO A 437 -13.23 -8.05 4.04
CA PRO A 437 -13.33 -6.68 4.51
C PRO A 437 -14.23 -5.84 3.58
N LEU A 438 -14.92 -4.86 4.13
CA LEU A 438 -15.69 -3.89 3.37
C LEU A 438 -14.79 -2.71 2.96
N LEU A 439 -13.91 -2.93 1.98
CA LEU A 439 -13.03 -1.90 1.42
C LEU A 439 -13.86 -0.83 0.70
N SER A 440 -13.81 0.40 1.19
CA SER A 440 -14.74 1.46 0.83
C SER A 440 -14.03 2.75 0.37
N PRO A 441 -13.27 2.70 -0.76
CA PRO A 441 -12.78 3.91 -1.40
C PRO A 441 -13.92 4.64 -2.09
N VAL A 442 -13.87 5.98 -2.14
CA VAL A 442 -14.83 6.84 -2.85
C VAL A 442 -14.11 7.98 -3.56
N LEU A 443 -14.51 8.27 -4.80
CA LEU A 443 -14.11 9.45 -5.56
C LEU A 443 -15.35 10.14 -6.08
N VAL A 444 -15.39 11.48 -5.99
CA VAL A 444 -16.47 12.29 -6.57
C VAL A 444 -15.87 13.26 -7.57
N SER A 445 -16.34 13.20 -8.80
CA SER A 445 -15.85 14.03 -9.89
C SER A 445 -17.00 14.53 -10.77
N ASN A 446 -16.77 15.65 -11.41
CA ASN A 446 -17.65 16.17 -12.44
C ASN A 446 -17.10 15.78 -13.81
N VAL A 447 -17.82 14.91 -14.51
CA VAL A 447 -17.41 14.39 -15.82
C VAL A 447 -17.43 15.43 -16.93
N ASN A 448 -18.30 16.46 -16.80
CA ASN A 448 -18.47 17.50 -17.82
C ASN A 448 -17.25 18.45 -17.87
N ILE A 449 -16.73 18.81 -16.70
CA ILE A 449 -15.55 19.68 -16.57
C ILE A 449 -14.27 18.89 -16.26
N LYS A 450 -14.35 17.54 -16.18
CA LYS A 450 -13.25 16.62 -15.93
C LYS A 450 -12.45 16.97 -14.68
N ALA A 451 -13.13 17.31 -13.60
CA ALA A 451 -12.51 17.81 -12.38
C ALA A 451 -12.95 17.01 -11.15
N LEU A 452 -12.01 16.78 -10.25
CA LEU A 452 -12.22 16.15 -8.95
C LEU A 452 -12.91 17.13 -8.00
N ARG A 453 -13.84 16.63 -7.20
CA ARG A 453 -14.46 17.38 -6.10
C ARG A 453 -14.11 16.79 -4.73
N TYR A 454 -14.02 15.48 -4.63
CA TYR A 454 -13.77 14.79 -3.38
C TYR A 454 -13.07 13.44 -3.62
N ALA A 455 -12.14 13.10 -2.76
CA ALA A 455 -11.53 11.80 -2.66
C ALA A 455 -11.53 11.38 -1.18
N GLY A 456 -12.05 10.20 -0.86
CA GLY A 456 -12.13 9.71 0.50
C GLY A 456 -12.06 8.19 0.58
N ALA A 457 -11.69 7.69 1.75
CA ALA A 457 -11.65 6.27 2.05
C ALA A 457 -12.09 6.05 3.49
N GLY A 458 -12.90 5.02 3.72
CA GLY A 458 -13.35 4.60 5.03
C GLY A 458 -12.67 3.32 5.48
N SER A 459 -12.30 3.23 6.75
CA SER A 459 -11.75 2.04 7.40
C SER A 459 -12.55 1.68 8.65
N GLY A 460 -12.38 0.46 9.19
CA GLY A 460 -13.12 0.00 10.37
C GLY A 460 -14.06 -1.16 10.08
N GLN A 461 -13.69 -2.09 9.19
CA GLN A 461 -14.46 -3.28 8.81
C GLN A 461 -15.88 -2.91 8.34
N ASP A 462 -16.91 -3.38 9.03
CA ASP A 462 -18.32 -3.14 8.68
C ASP A 462 -18.75 -1.66 8.87
N SER A 463 -17.95 -0.85 9.56
CA SER A 463 -18.15 0.59 9.65
C SER A 463 -17.49 1.37 8.50
N ALA A 464 -16.61 0.73 7.73
CA ALA A 464 -15.91 1.38 6.62
C ALA A 464 -16.85 2.02 5.57
N PRO A 465 -17.97 1.39 5.16
CA PRO A 465 -18.91 2.00 4.23
C PRO A 465 -19.48 3.34 4.72
N LEU A 466 -19.89 3.41 5.99
CA LEU A 466 -20.38 4.66 6.59
C LEU A 466 -19.25 5.67 6.74
N ALA A 467 -18.04 5.22 7.14
CA ALA A 467 -16.88 6.08 7.28
C ALA A 467 -16.40 6.71 5.94
N ALA A 468 -16.69 6.06 4.81
CA ALA A 468 -16.47 6.64 3.48
C ALA A 468 -17.62 7.55 3.04
N ALA A 469 -18.86 7.10 3.22
CA ALA A 469 -20.06 7.74 2.66
C ALA A 469 -20.49 8.99 3.43
N LEU A 470 -20.44 8.97 4.77
CA LEU A 470 -20.93 10.08 5.60
C LEU A 470 -20.13 11.37 5.41
N PRO A 471 -18.78 11.35 5.49
CA PRO A 471 -18.00 12.55 5.22
C PRO A 471 -18.17 13.06 3.78
N ALA A 472 -18.28 12.15 2.80
CA ALA A 472 -18.52 12.53 1.40
C ALA A 472 -19.88 13.26 1.25
N ALA A 473 -20.95 12.70 1.80
CA ALA A 473 -22.29 13.31 1.71
C ALA A 473 -22.33 14.68 2.41
N GLN A 474 -21.72 14.83 3.59
CA GLN A 474 -21.69 16.08 4.34
C GLN A 474 -20.83 17.15 3.67
N ALA A 475 -19.62 16.79 3.19
CA ALA A 475 -18.73 17.72 2.51
C ALA A 475 -19.33 18.22 1.18
N LEU A 476 -19.97 17.33 0.40
CA LEU A 476 -20.64 17.71 -0.85
C LEU A 476 -21.82 18.66 -0.62
N ALA A 477 -22.54 18.48 0.48
CA ALA A 477 -23.61 19.37 0.90
C ALA A 477 -23.12 20.70 1.50
N ARG A 478 -21.78 20.85 1.70
CA ARG A 478 -21.14 22.03 2.34
C ARG A 478 -21.76 22.40 3.69
N ARG A 479 -22.23 21.41 4.46
CA ARG A 479 -22.92 21.63 5.74
C ARG A 479 -21.93 21.86 6.89
N VAL A 480 -20.78 21.18 6.82
CA VAL A 480 -19.74 21.22 7.83
C VAL A 480 -18.36 21.18 7.15
N SER A 481 -17.29 21.50 7.88
CA SER A 481 -15.93 21.34 7.40
C SER A 481 -15.58 19.87 7.18
N LEU A 482 -14.57 19.58 6.34
CA LEU A 482 -14.12 18.21 6.09
C LEU A 482 -13.67 17.50 7.37
N ALA A 483 -12.99 18.22 8.27
CA ALA A 483 -12.53 17.68 9.55
C ALA A 483 -13.70 17.31 10.48
N GLU A 484 -14.72 18.17 10.58
CA GLU A 484 -15.94 17.88 11.35
C GLU A 484 -16.71 16.70 10.76
N ALA A 485 -16.82 16.62 9.44
CA ALA A 485 -17.46 15.49 8.76
C ALA A 485 -16.79 14.16 9.11
N LEU A 486 -15.45 14.11 9.11
CA LEU A 486 -14.69 12.91 9.49
C LEU A 486 -14.82 12.60 10.99
N ALA A 487 -14.80 13.62 11.85
CA ALA A 487 -14.96 13.44 13.30
C ALA A 487 -16.38 12.94 13.69
N SER A 488 -17.38 13.17 12.83
CA SER A 488 -18.77 12.73 13.07
C SER A 488 -19.01 11.24 12.78
N VAL A 489 -18.04 10.54 12.20
CA VAL A 489 -18.14 9.09 11.92
C VAL A 489 -18.21 8.31 13.25
N PRO A 490 -19.21 7.42 13.45
CA PRO A 490 -19.31 6.61 14.65
C PRO A 490 -18.16 5.59 14.78
N GLU A 491 -17.79 5.26 16.03
CA GLU A 491 -16.87 4.15 16.32
C GLU A 491 -17.42 2.81 15.75
N PRO A 492 -16.55 1.89 15.27
CA PRO A 492 -15.09 1.98 15.17
C PRO A 492 -14.62 2.58 13.83
N GLY A 493 -15.50 3.19 13.04
CA GLY A 493 -15.18 3.75 11.73
C GLY A 493 -14.14 4.87 11.81
N ARG A 494 -13.27 4.92 10.81
CA ARG A 494 -12.27 5.97 10.59
C ARG A 494 -12.29 6.36 9.12
N GLY A 495 -11.99 7.62 8.84
CA GLY A 495 -11.92 8.12 7.47
C GLY A 495 -10.69 8.97 7.21
N ALA A 496 -10.28 8.99 5.95
CA ALA A 496 -9.29 9.89 5.38
C ALA A 496 -9.87 10.52 4.12
N ALA A 497 -9.67 11.82 3.91
CA ALA A 497 -10.22 12.49 2.75
C ALA A 497 -9.42 13.71 2.30
N VAL A 498 -9.55 14.04 1.01
CA VAL A 498 -9.22 15.33 0.39
C VAL A 498 -10.46 15.86 -0.29
N GLY A 499 -10.89 17.06 0.06
CA GLY A 499 -12.03 17.74 -0.53
C GLY A 499 -11.61 19.03 -1.22
N CYS A 500 -12.08 19.24 -2.46
CA CYS A 500 -11.89 20.45 -3.24
C CYS A 500 -13.26 21.01 -3.65
N PRO A 501 -13.93 21.80 -2.79
CA PRO A 501 -15.30 22.28 -3.04
C PRO A 501 -15.48 23.01 -4.36
N ASP A 502 -14.44 23.69 -4.84
CA ASP A 502 -14.42 24.44 -6.10
C ASP A 502 -13.67 23.67 -7.21
N TYR A 503 -13.62 22.35 -7.08
CA TYR A 503 -12.98 21.37 -7.97
C TYR A 503 -11.44 21.48 -8.08
N LEU A 504 -10.85 20.40 -8.62
CA LEU A 504 -9.42 20.33 -8.96
C LEU A 504 -9.28 19.60 -10.33
N PRO A 505 -8.70 20.25 -11.37
CA PRO A 505 -8.19 21.62 -11.39
C PRO A 505 -9.28 22.65 -11.19
N GLY A 506 -8.93 23.75 -10.47
CA GLY A 506 -9.86 24.83 -10.09
C GLY A 506 -9.24 25.72 -9.02
N ASN A 507 -10.04 26.15 -8.03
CA ASN A 507 -9.53 26.97 -6.93
C ASN A 507 -8.85 26.10 -5.87
N VAL A 508 -7.55 25.86 -6.03
CA VAL A 508 -6.73 25.03 -5.12
C VAL A 508 -6.69 25.56 -3.67
N ALA A 509 -6.99 26.84 -3.45
CA ALA A 509 -7.00 27.41 -2.10
C ALA A 509 -8.14 26.86 -1.23
N THR A 510 -9.18 26.32 -1.84
CA THR A 510 -10.33 25.72 -1.14
C THR A 510 -10.13 24.23 -0.84
N CYS A 511 -9.10 23.60 -1.42
CA CYS A 511 -8.80 22.19 -1.15
C CYS A 511 -8.30 21.98 0.29
N GLN A 512 -8.83 20.96 0.93
CA GLN A 512 -8.52 20.56 2.30
C GLN A 512 -8.23 19.08 2.34
N ALA A 513 -7.28 18.67 3.19
CA ALA A 513 -7.05 17.27 3.53
C ALA A 513 -7.32 17.08 5.02
N ALA A 514 -7.97 15.99 5.38
CA ALA A 514 -8.25 15.67 6.78
C ALA A 514 -8.30 14.14 7.00
N VAL A 515 -8.04 13.74 8.23
CA VAL A 515 -8.24 12.38 8.73
C VAL A 515 -9.08 12.43 10.00
N ASP A 516 -9.67 11.32 10.37
CA ASP A 516 -10.33 11.17 11.66
C ASP A 516 -9.33 11.42 12.79
N PRO A 517 -9.58 12.40 13.68
CA PRO A 517 -8.62 12.80 14.72
C PRO A 517 -8.35 11.70 15.75
N ARG A 518 -9.25 10.73 15.90
CA ARG A 518 -9.12 9.60 16.83
C ARG A 518 -8.16 8.52 16.34
N GLY A 519 -7.86 8.47 15.02
CA GLY A 519 -7.09 7.39 14.39
C GLY A 519 -5.57 7.52 14.51
N GLY A 520 -5.02 8.71 14.69
CA GLY A 520 -3.57 8.94 14.69
C GLY A 520 -2.93 8.97 13.30
N GLY A 521 -3.73 9.10 12.24
CA GLY A 521 -3.26 9.33 10.87
C GLY A 521 -2.74 10.75 10.63
N LEU A 522 -2.38 11.04 9.40
CA LEU A 522 -1.91 12.36 8.95
C LEU A 522 -2.66 12.79 7.68
N ALA A 523 -2.88 14.09 7.55
CA ALA A 523 -3.36 14.71 6.33
C ALA A 523 -2.55 15.97 6.02
N LEU A 524 -2.11 16.11 4.77
CA LEU A 524 -1.31 17.25 4.32
C LEU A 524 -1.78 17.73 2.95
N MET A 525 -1.90 19.06 2.82
CA MET A 525 -1.93 19.73 1.52
C MET A 525 -0.52 20.26 1.24
N GLY A 526 0.10 19.80 0.15
CA GLY A 526 1.46 20.16 -0.20
C GLY A 526 1.54 21.46 -0.99
N ARG A 527 2.51 22.32 -0.63
CA ARG A 527 2.99 23.44 -1.45
C ARG A 527 4.49 23.32 -1.58
N GLY A 528 5.01 23.43 -2.81
CA GLY A 528 6.43 23.56 -3.09
C GLY A 528 6.85 25.03 -2.94
N ASN A 529 8.02 25.26 -2.33
CA ASN A 529 8.61 26.61 -2.17
C ASN A 529 9.17 27.12 -3.48
#